data_a89e08830db2c21ea518cf0bbf82ec47
#
_entry.id   a89e08830db2c21ea518cf0bbf82ec47
#
_cell.length_a   1.000
_cell.length_b   1.000
_cell.length_c   1.000
_cell.angle_alpha   90.00
_cell.angle_beta   90.00
_cell.angle_gamma   90.00
#
_symmetry.space_group_name_H-M   'P 1'
#
loop_
_entity.id
_entity.type
_entity.pdbx_description
1 polymer ?
#
loop_
_entity_poly.entity_id
_entity_poly.type
_entity_poly.pdbx_seq_one_letter_code
_entity_poly.pdbx_strand_id
1 'polypeptide(L)'
;MKKILDYEEMQDLLSSLDKDIIVKHEPIGFTNFGIPIDHYSYGHGDYHLIITGGTHSSELITNIFVIRFMEKLSNKEIDIDPDIYTLDFIPFVNPEGTVIVTSAIRSLIKRNISSDAEQTYCLTFYRNSRIEGIYYDKDENHDIKLEQWMFRYATPECIDDKYLELKNYLRELFKENDLPRGCMINWSSNGRGVDLNSNLKESSFIERVKSGEKIYAHNHLSNIRRDKLGPLGCPYYDRPGEVERENKALLEFYEKINKEHKLIGSMIYHSCGDIVTYLDDMSLKNPFVDNYSEDNTMANRKIALKYADVTGYKLDPKEIYTTVDSYIKTFYPVTLLIELGSVTATPLSQFMDLDIPGSGEGFKHVYPKIIESNTKAILDVLPLMVLNYDERS
;
A
#
# COMPACT_ATOMS: atom_id res chain seq x y z
N MET A 1 -26.74 -1.32 8.01
CA MET A 1 -25.67 -2.06 7.35
C MET A 1 -24.58 -1.05 7.05
N LYS A 2 -23.42 -1.13 7.69
CA LYS A 2 -22.35 -0.18 7.44
C LYS A 2 -21.84 -0.33 6.01
N LYS A 3 -21.51 0.79 5.38
CA LYS A 3 -21.11 0.86 3.98
C LYS A 3 -19.69 0.26 3.86
N ILE A 4 -19.53 -0.70 2.98
CA ILE A 4 -18.23 -1.29 2.65
C ILE A 4 -17.61 -0.39 1.61
N LEU A 5 -16.39 0.09 1.86
CA LEU A 5 -15.65 0.88 0.90
C LEU A 5 -14.95 -0.05 -0.09
N ASP A 6 -15.60 -0.39 -1.20
CA ASP A 6 -14.91 -1.01 -2.33
C ASP A 6 -14.22 0.07 -3.20
N TYR A 7 -13.50 -0.38 -4.22
CA TYR A 7 -12.78 0.54 -5.11
C TYR A 7 -13.70 1.63 -5.69
N GLU A 8 -14.93 1.26 -6.10
CA GLU A 8 -15.88 2.21 -6.67
C GLU A 8 -16.37 3.21 -5.63
N GLU A 9 -16.67 2.74 -4.45
CA GLU A 9 -17.12 3.61 -3.36
C GLU A 9 -15.99 4.56 -2.91
N MET A 10 -14.73 4.13 -2.97
CA MET A 10 -13.58 5.01 -2.75
C MET A 10 -13.43 6.04 -3.88
N GLN A 11 -13.67 5.65 -5.13
CA GLN A 11 -13.71 6.59 -6.26
C GLN A 11 -14.87 7.59 -6.16
N ASP A 12 -16.04 7.14 -5.68
CA ASP A 12 -17.18 8.02 -5.41
C ASP A 12 -16.84 9.06 -4.34
N LEU A 13 -16.15 8.66 -3.26
CA LEU A 13 -15.68 9.59 -2.24
C LEU A 13 -14.73 10.64 -2.83
N LEU A 14 -13.73 10.22 -3.60
CA LEU A 14 -12.81 11.14 -4.27
C LEU A 14 -13.53 12.09 -5.21
N SER A 15 -14.56 11.61 -5.91
CA SER A 15 -15.37 12.42 -6.81
C SER A 15 -16.27 13.43 -6.09
N SER A 16 -16.55 13.19 -4.82
CA SER A 16 -17.38 14.06 -3.96
C SER A 16 -16.60 15.17 -3.28
N LEU A 17 -15.27 15.16 -3.33
CA LEU A 17 -14.42 16.20 -2.75
C LEU A 17 -14.65 17.55 -3.45
N ASP A 18 -14.46 18.64 -2.72
CA ASP A 18 -14.53 19.99 -3.27
C ASP A 18 -13.41 20.18 -4.30
N LYS A 19 -13.80 20.38 -5.56
CA LYS A 19 -12.89 20.47 -6.71
C LYS A 19 -12.11 21.78 -6.75
N ASP A 20 -12.54 22.79 -6.01
CA ASP A 20 -11.81 24.06 -5.87
C ASP A 20 -10.68 23.92 -4.82
N ILE A 21 -10.72 22.88 -4.00
CA ILE A 21 -9.74 22.60 -2.94
C ILE A 21 -8.84 21.42 -3.34
N ILE A 22 -9.43 20.32 -3.79
CA ILE A 22 -8.73 19.12 -4.23
C ILE A 22 -8.87 19.01 -5.76
N VAL A 23 -7.80 19.29 -6.45
CA VAL A 23 -7.77 19.27 -7.92
C VAL A 23 -7.43 17.88 -8.41
N LYS A 24 -8.29 17.30 -9.25
CA LYS A 24 -7.97 16.08 -9.98
C LYS A 24 -7.22 16.45 -11.27
N HIS A 25 -6.06 15.85 -11.45
CA HIS A 25 -5.25 16.00 -12.68
C HIS A 25 -5.46 14.85 -13.65
N GLU A 26 -4.80 14.92 -14.82
CA GLU A 26 -4.65 13.75 -15.67
C GLU A 26 -3.95 12.64 -14.89
N PRO A 27 -4.32 11.38 -15.11
CA PRO A 27 -3.65 10.25 -14.48
C PRO A 27 -2.14 10.28 -14.74
N ILE A 28 -1.33 9.88 -13.76
CA ILE A 28 0.11 9.75 -13.98
C ILE A 28 0.45 8.64 -14.97
N GLY A 29 -0.46 7.69 -15.16
CA GLY A 29 -0.36 6.59 -16.08
C GLY A 29 -1.57 5.66 -16.01
N PHE A 30 -1.45 4.54 -16.70
CA PHE A 30 -2.48 3.50 -16.74
C PHE A 30 -1.85 2.15 -16.47
N THR A 31 -2.56 1.33 -15.74
CA THR A 31 -2.19 -0.06 -15.45
C THR A 31 -2.20 -0.92 -16.72
N ASN A 32 -1.84 -2.20 -16.57
CA ASN A 32 -1.83 -3.13 -17.70
C ASN A 32 -3.22 -3.38 -18.29
N PHE A 33 -4.28 -3.27 -17.50
CA PHE A 33 -5.67 -3.43 -17.94
C PHE A 33 -6.42 -2.09 -18.08
N GLY A 34 -5.68 -1.00 -18.24
CA GLY A 34 -6.22 0.32 -18.60
C GLY A 34 -6.91 1.07 -17.46
N ILE A 35 -6.72 0.66 -16.21
CA ILE A 35 -7.24 1.41 -15.06
C ILE A 35 -6.32 2.60 -14.79
N PRO A 36 -6.85 3.84 -14.67
CA PRO A 36 -6.02 5.02 -14.44
C PRO A 36 -5.37 5.00 -13.05
N ILE A 37 -4.14 5.49 -12.98
CA ILE A 37 -3.44 5.79 -11.74
C ILE A 37 -3.66 7.27 -11.48
N ASP A 38 -4.72 7.57 -10.74
CA ASP A 38 -5.19 8.93 -10.54
C ASP A 38 -4.25 9.76 -9.67
N HIS A 39 -4.08 11.02 -10.07
CA HIS A 39 -3.34 12.05 -9.35
C HIS A 39 -4.27 13.19 -8.93
N TYR A 40 -4.12 13.61 -7.68
CA TYR A 40 -4.83 14.74 -7.10
C TYR A 40 -3.84 15.68 -6.44
N SER A 41 -4.18 16.97 -6.34
CA SER A 41 -3.40 17.91 -5.53
C SER A 41 -4.25 18.80 -4.65
N TYR A 42 -3.62 19.26 -3.57
CA TYR A 42 -4.08 20.35 -2.72
C TYR A 42 -3.05 21.47 -2.75
N GLY A 43 -3.52 22.73 -2.87
CA GLY A 43 -2.64 23.89 -2.87
C GLY A 43 -1.92 24.13 -4.21
N HIS A 44 -1.11 25.18 -4.24
CA HIS A 44 -0.38 25.63 -5.44
C HIS A 44 0.95 26.29 -5.09
N GLY A 45 1.44 26.05 -3.88
CA GLY A 45 2.74 26.52 -3.39
C GLY A 45 3.91 25.76 -4.02
N ASP A 46 5.09 26.35 -3.93
CA ASP A 46 6.31 25.80 -4.55
C ASP A 46 6.82 24.50 -3.90
N TYR A 47 6.50 24.27 -2.61
CA TYR A 47 7.00 23.12 -1.86
C TYR A 47 6.06 21.92 -2.01
N HIS A 48 6.52 20.90 -2.73
CA HIS A 48 5.76 19.71 -3.04
C HIS A 48 6.06 18.58 -2.07
N LEU A 49 4.99 17.93 -1.56
CA LEU A 49 5.06 16.67 -0.81
C LEU A 49 4.23 15.61 -1.53
N ILE A 50 4.85 14.49 -1.90
CA ILE A 50 4.15 13.36 -2.52
C ILE A 50 3.63 12.41 -1.45
N ILE A 51 2.35 12.03 -1.53
CA ILE A 51 1.68 11.14 -0.57
C ILE A 51 1.04 9.99 -1.35
N THR A 52 1.51 8.76 -1.10
CA THR A 52 1.05 7.58 -1.84
C THR A 52 0.44 6.53 -0.93
N GLY A 53 -0.55 5.80 -1.45
CA GLY A 53 -1.16 4.65 -0.80
C GLY A 53 -1.47 3.52 -1.78
N GLY A 54 -1.69 2.31 -1.25
CA GLY A 54 -2.14 1.18 -2.04
C GLY A 54 -1.12 0.60 -3.01
N THR A 55 0.16 0.62 -2.69
CA THR A 55 1.19 -0.14 -3.42
C THR A 55 0.88 -1.63 -3.32
N HIS A 56 0.69 -2.13 -2.10
CA HIS A 56 0.13 -3.46 -1.87
C HIS A 56 -1.38 -3.36 -1.73
N SER A 57 -2.10 -4.01 -2.61
CA SER A 57 -3.56 -3.90 -2.70
C SER A 57 -4.32 -4.49 -1.51
N SER A 58 -3.71 -5.40 -0.76
CA SER A 58 -4.29 -5.94 0.48
C SER A 58 -4.22 -4.97 1.67
N GLU A 59 -3.49 -3.87 1.53
CA GLU A 59 -3.25 -2.87 2.57
C GLU A 59 -4.22 -1.68 2.43
N LEU A 60 -5.52 -1.99 2.39
CA LEU A 60 -6.59 -1.02 2.09
C LEU A 60 -6.65 0.19 3.02
N ILE A 61 -6.13 0.06 4.26
CA ILE A 61 -6.04 1.17 5.20
C ILE A 61 -5.21 2.32 4.63
N THR A 62 -4.25 2.05 3.76
CA THR A 62 -3.38 3.04 3.15
C THR A 62 -4.13 3.90 2.14
N ASN A 63 -4.95 3.29 1.29
CA ASN A 63 -5.84 4.00 0.36
C ASN A 63 -6.82 4.88 1.15
N ILE A 64 -7.45 4.27 2.16
CA ILE A 64 -8.46 4.93 2.98
C ILE A 64 -7.83 6.10 3.76
N PHE A 65 -6.63 5.94 4.31
CA PHE A 65 -5.94 7.02 5.01
C PHE A 65 -5.71 8.22 4.08
N VAL A 66 -5.16 7.99 2.88
CA VAL A 66 -4.91 9.07 1.92
C VAL A 66 -6.22 9.78 1.55
N ILE A 67 -7.28 9.02 1.25
CA ILE A 67 -8.60 9.59 0.91
C ILE A 67 -9.18 10.41 2.08
N ARG A 68 -9.09 9.90 3.32
CA ARG A 68 -9.59 10.61 4.51
C ARG A 68 -8.78 11.86 4.82
N PHE A 69 -7.49 11.85 4.56
CA PHE A 69 -6.67 13.04 4.67
C PHE A 69 -7.08 14.11 3.64
N MET A 70 -7.31 13.72 2.38
CA MET A 70 -7.85 14.61 1.34
C MET A 70 -9.25 15.14 1.72
N GLU A 71 -10.11 14.30 2.28
CA GLU A 71 -11.45 14.71 2.77
C GLU A 71 -11.36 15.77 3.88
N LYS A 72 -10.42 15.60 4.83
CA LYS A 72 -10.19 16.61 5.88
C LYS A 72 -9.72 17.95 5.33
N LEU A 73 -8.87 17.95 4.31
CA LEU A 73 -8.48 19.17 3.58
C LEU A 73 -9.67 19.79 2.86
N SER A 74 -10.42 18.98 2.10
CA SER A 74 -11.61 19.39 1.37
C SER A 74 -12.66 20.04 2.28
N ASN A 75 -12.86 19.46 3.47
CA ASN A 75 -13.78 19.96 4.47
C ASN A 75 -13.23 21.11 5.33
N LYS A 76 -11.97 21.51 5.12
CA LYS A 76 -11.27 22.53 5.93
C LYS A 76 -11.18 22.15 7.42
N GLU A 77 -11.09 20.85 7.71
CA GLU A 77 -10.90 20.34 9.08
C GLU A 77 -9.44 20.45 9.54
N ILE A 78 -8.51 20.57 8.59
CA ILE A 78 -7.09 20.78 8.82
C ILE A 78 -6.63 21.98 7.99
N ASP A 79 -5.69 22.74 8.54
CA ASP A 79 -5.18 23.97 7.96
C ASP A 79 -3.73 23.74 7.48
N ILE A 80 -3.54 23.83 6.18
CA ILE A 80 -2.24 23.83 5.51
C ILE A 80 -2.28 25.00 4.52
N ASP A 81 -1.28 25.87 4.58
CA ASP A 81 -1.22 27.04 3.71
C ASP A 81 -1.07 26.63 2.24
N PRO A 82 -2.11 26.82 1.40
CA PRO A 82 -2.08 26.40 0.01
C PRO A 82 -1.16 27.25 -0.88
N ASP A 83 -0.72 28.42 -0.40
CA ASP A 83 0.22 29.27 -1.13
C ASP A 83 1.68 28.87 -0.89
N ILE A 84 1.92 28.10 0.18
CA ILE A 84 3.25 27.58 0.52
C ILE A 84 3.44 26.16 -0.01
N TYR A 85 2.43 25.30 0.19
CA TYR A 85 2.53 23.88 -0.06
C TYR A 85 1.68 23.42 -1.23
N THR A 86 2.20 22.45 -1.97
CA THR A 86 1.42 21.57 -2.83
C THR A 86 1.54 20.13 -2.32
N LEU A 87 0.41 19.53 -1.99
CA LEU A 87 0.36 18.12 -1.61
C LEU A 87 -0.13 17.31 -2.80
N ASP A 88 0.70 16.43 -3.32
CA ASP A 88 0.41 15.56 -4.45
C ASP A 88 -0.02 14.19 -3.95
N PHE A 89 -1.22 13.73 -4.29
CA PHE A 89 -1.81 12.50 -3.81
C PHE A 89 -1.94 11.45 -4.92
N ILE A 90 -1.47 10.24 -4.65
CA ILE A 90 -1.72 9.05 -5.44
C ILE A 90 -2.38 8.01 -4.52
N PRO A 91 -3.72 8.05 -4.36
CA PRO A 91 -4.42 7.19 -3.41
C PRO A 91 -4.36 5.71 -3.77
N PHE A 92 -4.12 5.40 -5.05
CA PHE A 92 -4.07 4.04 -5.58
C PHE A 92 -2.87 3.91 -6.51
N VAL A 93 -1.71 3.50 -5.97
CA VAL A 93 -0.55 3.12 -6.80
C VAL A 93 -0.88 1.85 -7.58
N ASN A 94 -1.68 0.95 -6.99
CA ASN A 94 -2.11 -0.32 -7.54
C ASN A 94 -3.64 -0.44 -7.60
N PRO A 95 -4.30 0.28 -8.52
CA PRO A 95 -5.77 0.24 -8.60
C PRO A 95 -6.31 -1.12 -9.03
N GLU A 96 -5.60 -1.87 -9.90
CA GLU A 96 -6.01 -3.23 -10.30
C GLU A 96 -6.08 -4.19 -9.12
N GLY A 97 -5.03 -4.21 -8.32
CA GLY A 97 -5.00 -5.03 -7.12
C GLY A 97 -6.10 -4.64 -6.14
N THR A 98 -6.37 -3.33 -5.98
CA THR A 98 -7.47 -2.84 -5.13
C THR A 98 -8.84 -3.33 -5.65
N VAL A 99 -9.08 -3.32 -6.96
CA VAL A 99 -10.30 -3.91 -7.56
C VAL A 99 -10.39 -5.39 -7.22
N ILE A 100 -9.30 -6.14 -7.33
CA ILE A 100 -9.28 -7.59 -7.05
C ILE A 100 -9.66 -7.86 -5.59
N VAL A 101 -8.96 -7.21 -4.65
CA VAL A 101 -9.17 -7.43 -3.20
C VAL A 101 -10.57 -7.02 -2.79
N THR A 102 -11.01 -5.84 -3.18
CA THR A 102 -12.32 -5.32 -2.76
C THR A 102 -13.48 -6.09 -3.38
N SER A 103 -13.33 -6.56 -4.63
CA SER A 103 -14.32 -7.46 -5.26
C SER A 103 -14.43 -8.79 -4.51
N ALA A 104 -13.30 -9.37 -4.13
CA ALA A 104 -13.27 -10.61 -3.36
C ALA A 104 -13.94 -10.45 -2.00
N ILE A 105 -13.59 -9.41 -1.23
CA ILE A 105 -14.19 -9.14 0.07
C ILE A 105 -15.69 -8.86 -0.07
N ARG A 106 -16.10 -8.06 -1.05
CA ARG A 106 -17.52 -7.77 -1.31
C ARG A 106 -18.32 -9.03 -1.64
N SER A 107 -17.71 -9.98 -2.37
CA SER A 107 -18.36 -11.26 -2.71
C SER A 107 -18.65 -12.12 -1.48
N LEU A 108 -17.77 -12.08 -0.48
CA LEU A 108 -17.98 -12.77 0.80
C LEU A 108 -19.16 -12.17 1.56
N ILE A 109 -19.24 -10.86 1.63
CA ILE A 109 -20.25 -10.16 2.43
C ILE A 109 -21.62 -10.24 1.79
N LYS A 110 -21.74 -10.16 0.46
CA LYS A 110 -23.03 -10.22 -0.25
C LYS A 110 -23.69 -11.59 -0.22
N ARG A 111 -22.95 -12.66 -0.01
CA ARG A 111 -23.45 -14.03 -0.25
C ARG A 111 -23.65 -14.88 0.99
N ASN A 112 -24.01 -14.31 2.14
CA ASN A 112 -24.47 -15.04 3.33
C ASN A 112 -23.50 -15.20 4.50
N ILE A 113 -22.67 -14.24 4.76
CA ILE A 113 -22.25 -14.07 6.15
C ILE A 113 -23.40 -13.35 6.85
N SER A 114 -24.44 -14.11 7.19
CA SER A 114 -25.72 -13.56 7.65
C SER A 114 -25.78 -13.40 9.17
N SER A 115 -24.85 -14.00 9.89
CA SER A 115 -24.80 -13.91 11.34
C SER A 115 -23.50 -13.26 11.84
N ASP A 116 -23.59 -12.51 12.90
CA ASP A 116 -22.42 -11.91 13.58
C ASP A 116 -21.38 -12.96 14.00
N ALA A 117 -21.84 -14.18 14.33
CA ALA A 117 -20.97 -15.30 14.70
C ALA A 117 -20.15 -15.81 13.49
N GLU A 118 -20.75 -15.92 12.31
CA GLU A 118 -20.05 -16.32 11.09
C GLU A 118 -19.05 -15.26 10.66
N GLN A 119 -19.39 -13.97 10.75
CA GLN A 119 -18.48 -12.87 10.49
C GLN A 119 -17.29 -12.89 11.44
N THR A 120 -17.54 -13.07 12.72
CA THR A 120 -16.51 -13.17 13.74
C THR A 120 -15.59 -14.37 13.51
N TYR A 121 -16.16 -15.51 13.15
CA TYR A 121 -15.40 -16.73 12.85
C TYR A 121 -14.50 -16.52 11.62
N CYS A 122 -15.04 -16.01 10.54
CA CYS A 122 -14.29 -15.70 9.32
C CYS A 122 -13.10 -14.78 9.58
N LEU A 123 -13.31 -13.74 10.38
CA LEU A 123 -12.25 -12.78 10.72
C LEU A 123 -11.19 -13.40 11.63
N THR A 124 -11.61 -14.18 12.61
CA THR A 124 -10.67 -14.84 13.53
C THR A 124 -9.84 -15.88 12.79
N PHE A 125 -10.47 -16.69 11.95
CA PHE A 125 -9.80 -17.66 11.10
C PHE A 125 -8.79 -16.99 10.18
N TYR A 126 -9.20 -15.97 9.47
CA TYR A 126 -8.36 -15.21 8.59
C TYR A 126 -7.16 -14.57 9.31
N ARG A 127 -7.38 -14.00 10.48
CA ARG A 127 -6.33 -13.46 11.34
C ARG A 127 -5.32 -14.53 11.75
N ASN A 128 -5.80 -15.67 12.23
CA ASN A 128 -4.96 -16.76 12.70
C ASN A 128 -4.13 -17.34 11.55
N SER A 129 -4.75 -17.57 10.40
CA SER A 129 -4.05 -18.11 9.25
C SER A 129 -2.92 -17.19 8.76
N ARG A 130 -3.11 -15.86 8.81
CA ARG A 130 -2.05 -14.90 8.46
C ARG A 130 -0.88 -14.92 9.44
N ILE A 131 -1.15 -14.99 10.75
CA ILE A 131 -0.13 -15.02 11.79
C ILE A 131 0.66 -16.33 11.75
N GLU A 132 -0.01 -17.43 11.49
CA GLU A 132 0.57 -18.76 11.53
C GLU A 132 1.16 -19.21 10.20
N GLY A 133 1.01 -18.41 9.13
CA GLY A 133 1.48 -18.79 7.79
C GLY A 133 0.70 -19.95 7.16
N ILE A 134 -0.45 -20.29 7.72
CA ILE A 134 -1.29 -21.45 7.36
C ILE A 134 -2.03 -21.26 6.04
N TYR A 135 -1.84 -20.18 5.33
CA TYR A 135 -2.60 -19.83 4.14
C TYR A 135 -2.69 -20.91 3.07
N TYR A 136 -1.71 -21.80 3.03
CA TYR A 136 -1.55 -22.77 1.94
C TYR A 136 -0.90 -24.06 2.36
N ASP A 137 -0.66 -24.27 3.65
CA ASP A 137 -0.10 -25.55 4.07
C ASP A 137 -1.19 -26.61 3.99
N LYS A 138 -0.90 -27.65 3.22
CA LYS A 138 -1.73 -28.81 3.02
C LYS A 138 -1.68 -29.74 4.25
N ASP A 139 -1.87 -29.19 5.41
CA ASP A 139 -2.04 -30.08 6.53
C ASP A 139 -3.41 -30.75 6.39
N GLU A 140 -3.39 -32.01 6.00
CA GLU A 140 -4.53 -32.83 5.60
C GLU A 140 -5.58 -33.00 6.72
N ASN A 141 -5.30 -32.49 7.90
CA ASN A 141 -6.13 -32.67 9.10
C ASN A 141 -6.87 -31.43 9.58
N HIS A 142 -6.64 -30.27 8.98
CA HIS A 142 -7.43 -29.09 9.30
C HIS A 142 -8.62 -28.95 8.34
N ASP A 143 -9.73 -28.48 8.85
CA ASP A 143 -11.03 -28.33 8.22
C ASP A 143 -11.02 -27.50 6.91
N ILE A 144 -10.24 -27.94 5.94
CA ILE A 144 -10.16 -27.39 4.55
C ILE A 144 -11.57 -27.26 3.92
N LYS A 145 -12.52 -28.07 4.36
CA LYS A 145 -13.91 -28.02 3.86
C LYS A 145 -14.65 -26.74 4.28
N LEU A 146 -14.41 -26.22 5.46
CA LEU A 146 -14.97 -24.96 5.93
C LEU A 146 -14.32 -23.76 5.24
N GLU A 147 -13.00 -23.80 5.07
CA GLU A 147 -12.22 -22.78 4.35
C GLU A 147 -12.65 -22.65 2.88
N GLN A 148 -12.76 -23.77 2.19
CA GLN A 148 -13.23 -23.79 0.81
C GLN A 148 -14.66 -23.27 0.68
N TRP A 149 -15.49 -23.50 1.67
CA TRP A 149 -16.86 -22.99 1.65
C TRP A 149 -16.90 -21.47 1.82
N MET A 150 -16.10 -20.92 2.75
CA MET A 150 -16.03 -19.48 3.02
C MET A 150 -15.50 -18.71 1.81
N PHE A 151 -14.43 -19.22 1.18
CA PHE A 151 -13.75 -18.52 0.10
C PHE A 151 -14.20 -18.94 -1.29
N ARG A 152 -15.18 -19.83 -1.42
CA ARG A 152 -15.64 -20.34 -2.72
C ARG A 152 -16.11 -19.27 -3.70
N TYR A 153 -16.46 -18.09 -3.21
CA TYR A 153 -16.92 -16.96 -4.00
C TYR A 153 -15.85 -15.92 -4.31
N ALA A 154 -14.73 -15.95 -3.60
CA ALA A 154 -13.59 -15.07 -3.85
C ALA A 154 -12.74 -15.65 -4.99
N THR A 155 -13.28 -15.60 -6.17
CA THR A 155 -12.70 -16.08 -7.44
C THR A 155 -12.78 -14.96 -8.47
N PRO A 156 -12.09 -15.05 -9.61
CA PRO A 156 -12.19 -14.04 -10.66
C PRO A 156 -13.60 -13.68 -11.09
N GLU A 157 -14.58 -14.59 -10.86
CA GLU A 157 -15.98 -14.35 -11.19
C GLU A 157 -16.64 -13.24 -10.35
N CYS A 158 -16.08 -12.88 -9.21
CA CYS A 158 -16.60 -11.79 -8.39
C CYS A 158 -16.24 -10.38 -8.92
N ILE A 159 -15.30 -10.28 -9.86
CA ILE A 159 -14.92 -9.03 -10.50
C ILE A 159 -16.01 -8.59 -11.46
N ASP A 160 -16.35 -7.31 -11.43
CA ASP A 160 -17.34 -6.70 -12.30
C ASP A 160 -16.94 -6.80 -13.79
N ASP A 161 -17.94 -6.99 -14.65
CA ASP A 161 -17.70 -7.17 -16.09
C ASP A 161 -17.16 -5.91 -16.78
N LYS A 162 -17.23 -4.73 -16.16
CA LYS A 162 -16.54 -3.54 -16.65
C LYS A 162 -15.01 -3.70 -16.65
N TYR A 163 -14.47 -4.63 -15.85
CA TYR A 163 -13.07 -5.04 -15.82
C TYR A 163 -12.85 -6.39 -16.50
N LEU A 164 -13.54 -6.62 -17.65
CA LEU A 164 -13.57 -7.94 -18.31
C LEU A 164 -12.18 -8.46 -18.70
N GLU A 165 -11.28 -7.60 -19.14
CA GLU A 165 -9.91 -8.00 -19.51
C GLU A 165 -9.13 -8.49 -18.30
N LEU A 166 -9.16 -7.76 -17.20
CA LEU A 166 -8.56 -8.18 -15.92
C LEU A 166 -9.18 -9.50 -15.43
N LYS A 167 -10.51 -9.61 -15.46
CA LYS A 167 -11.24 -10.81 -15.06
C LYS A 167 -10.80 -12.03 -15.86
N ASN A 168 -10.73 -11.90 -17.18
CA ASN A 168 -10.31 -12.98 -18.06
C ASN A 168 -8.86 -13.39 -17.85
N TYR A 169 -7.97 -12.42 -17.69
CA TYR A 169 -6.58 -12.68 -17.37
C TYR A 169 -6.44 -13.45 -16.06
N LEU A 170 -7.13 -13.04 -15.01
CA LEU A 170 -7.10 -13.73 -13.73
C LEU A 170 -7.68 -15.15 -13.81
N ARG A 171 -8.70 -15.41 -14.63
CA ARG A 171 -9.20 -16.78 -14.86
C ARG A 171 -8.10 -17.70 -15.39
N GLU A 172 -7.34 -17.25 -16.37
CA GLU A 172 -6.23 -18.04 -16.92
C GLU A 172 -5.09 -18.15 -15.90
N LEU A 173 -4.73 -17.06 -15.22
CA LEU A 173 -3.71 -17.06 -14.18
C LEU A 173 -4.02 -18.06 -13.05
N PHE A 174 -5.28 -18.10 -12.61
CA PHE A 174 -5.74 -19.03 -11.59
C PHE A 174 -5.64 -20.49 -12.05
N LYS A 175 -6.02 -20.74 -13.29
CA LYS A 175 -5.99 -22.08 -13.88
C LYS A 175 -4.55 -22.58 -14.11
N GLU A 176 -3.68 -21.72 -14.67
CA GLU A 176 -2.32 -22.08 -14.98
C GLU A 176 -1.46 -22.33 -13.74
N ASN A 177 -1.75 -21.61 -12.65
CA ASN A 177 -0.95 -21.68 -11.43
C ASN A 177 -1.64 -22.42 -10.29
N ASP A 178 -2.81 -23.04 -10.53
CA ASP A 178 -3.60 -23.74 -9.51
C ASP A 178 -3.78 -22.88 -8.23
N LEU A 179 -4.15 -21.61 -8.44
CA LEU A 179 -4.27 -20.67 -7.32
C LEU A 179 -5.48 -21.03 -6.45
N PRO A 180 -5.31 -21.02 -5.13
CA PRO A 180 -6.39 -21.40 -4.23
C PRO A 180 -7.50 -20.36 -4.23
N ARG A 181 -8.74 -20.83 -4.07
CA ARG A 181 -9.90 -19.96 -3.87
C ARG A 181 -9.68 -19.10 -2.63
N GLY A 182 -10.08 -17.85 -2.69
CA GLY A 182 -9.91 -16.92 -1.57
C GLY A 182 -8.57 -16.18 -1.54
N CYS A 183 -7.59 -16.59 -2.35
CA CYS A 183 -6.31 -15.88 -2.39
C CYS A 183 -6.46 -14.41 -2.81
N MET A 184 -7.52 -14.06 -3.53
CA MET A 184 -7.81 -12.68 -3.93
C MET A 184 -8.06 -11.74 -2.74
N ILE A 185 -8.44 -12.25 -1.58
CA ILE A 185 -8.69 -11.44 -0.38
C ILE A 185 -7.38 -10.84 0.15
N ASN A 186 -6.28 -11.55 -0.04
CA ASN A 186 -4.93 -11.13 0.35
C ASN A 186 -4.05 -10.76 -0.83
N TRP A 187 -4.65 -10.43 -1.95
CA TRP A 187 -3.92 -10.07 -3.13
C TRP A 187 -3.10 -8.80 -2.89
N SER A 188 -1.78 -8.93 -2.79
CA SER A 188 -0.87 -7.80 -2.59
C SER A 188 -0.25 -7.31 -3.90
N SER A 189 -0.39 -8.08 -4.95
CA SER A 189 0.16 -7.83 -6.28
C SER A 189 -0.76 -6.95 -7.14
N ASN A 190 -0.27 -6.55 -8.32
CA ASN A 190 -1.12 -5.94 -9.36
C ASN A 190 -1.98 -6.99 -10.07
N GLY A 191 -2.70 -6.60 -11.13
CA GLY A 191 -3.57 -7.49 -11.90
C GLY A 191 -2.83 -8.63 -12.60
N ARG A 192 -1.53 -8.51 -12.82
CA ARG A 192 -0.67 -9.54 -13.41
C ARG A 192 -0.05 -10.48 -12.39
N GLY A 193 -0.30 -10.29 -11.11
CA GLY A 193 0.31 -11.08 -10.04
C GLY A 193 1.72 -10.62 -9.64
N VAL A 194 2.11 -9.40 -9.98
CA VAL A 194 3.43 -8.84 -9.68
C VAL A 194 3.39 -8.00 -8.42
N ASP A 195 4.30 -8.25 -7.50
CA ASP A 195 4.55 -7.37 -6.35
C ASP A 195 5.24 -6.09 -6.83
N LEU A 196 4.48 -4.98 -6.82
CA LEU A 196 4.99 -3.70 -7.31
C LEU A 196 6.18 -3.19 -6.49
N ASN A 197 6.18 -3.41 -5.18
CA ASN A 197 7.28 -2.93 -4.34
C ASN A 197 8.61 -3.63 -4.63
N SER A 198 8.55 -4.87 -5.14
CA SER A 198 9.74 -5.66 -5.50
C SER A 198 10.09 -5.61 -7.00
N ASN A 199 9.32 -4.88 -7.81
CA ASN A 199 9.47 -4.85 -9.26
C ASN A 199 10.21 -3.60 -9.74
N LEU A 200 11.55 -3.67 -9.73
CA LEU A 200 12.45 -2.69 -10.33
C LEU A 200 13.37 -3.35 -11.36
N LYS A 201 13.63 -2.66 -12.47
CA LYS A 201 14.54 -3.12 -13.52
C LYS A 201 15.97 -3.35 -13.02
N GLU A 202 16.44 -2.41 -12.20
CA GLU A 202 17.79 -2.41 -11.65
C GLU A 202 17.86 -3.14 -10.31
N SER A 203 16.77 -3.78 -9.89
CA SER A 203 16.82 -4.52 -8.64
C SER A 203 17.81 -5.66 -8.80
N SER A 204 18.92 -5.55 -8.09
CA SER A 204 19.83 -6.68 -7.84
C SER A 204 19.10 -7.86 -7.17
N PHE A 205 17.82 -7.67 -6.84
CA PHE A 205 16.93 -8.67 -6.30
C PHE A 205 16.88 -9.92 -7.17
N ILE A 206 16.66 -9.76 -8.47
CA ILE A 206 16.63 -10.90 -9.41
C ILE A 206 17.97 -11.58 -9.48
N GLU A 207 19.07 -10.82 -9.52
CA GLU A 207 20.41 -11.37 -9.55
C GLU A 207 20.77 -12.04 -8.21
N ARG A 208 20.39 -11.46 -7.09
CA ARG A 208 20.62 -12.01 -5.76
C ARG A 208 19.80 -13.28 -5.53
N VAL A 209 18.55 -13.35 -6.01
CA VAL A 209 17.76 -14.59 -5.98
C VAL A 209 18.40 -15.68 -6.84
N LYS A 210 18.86 -15.32 -8.04
CA LYS A 210 19.57 -16.27 -8.93
C LYS A 210 20.87 -16.79 -8.31
N SER A 211 21.56 -15.96 -7.53
CA SER A 211 22.76 -16.34 -6.78
C SER A 211 22.48 -17.20 -5.54
N GLY A 212 21.22 -17.46 -5.22
CA GLY A 212 20.83 -18.24 -4.04
C GLY A 212 20.86 -17.46 -2.73
N GLU A 213 21.00 -16.14 -2.79
CA GLU A 213 20.96 -15.30 -1.59
C GLU A 213 19.57 -15.33 -0.96
N LYS A 214 19.52 -15.52 0.36
CA LYS A 214 18.27 -15.42 1.13
C LYS A 214 17.86 -13.96 1.20
N ILE A 215 16.96 -13.57 0.33
CA ILE A 215 16.39 -12.23 0.37
C ILE A 215 15.16 -12.28 1.26
N TYR A 216 15.10 -11.38 2.22
CA TYR A 216 13.89 -11.10 2.95
C TYR A 216 12.92 -10.38 2.01
N ALA A 217 12.14 -11.15 1.27
CA ALA A 217 10.91 -10.61 0.73
C ALA A 217 9.98 -10.35 1.92
N HIS A 218 9.23 -9.25 1.90
CA HIS A 218 8.31 -8.86 2.96
C HIS A 218 7.29 -9.94 3.37
N ASN A 219 7.25 -11.06 2.71
CA ASN A 219 6.39 -12.18 2.98
C ASN A 219 7.17 -13.43 3.35
N HIS A 220 7.01 -13.89 4.58
CA HIS A 220 7.48 -15.19 5.03
C HIS A 220 7.02 -16.35 4.12
N LEU A 221 5.96 -16.14 3.34
CA LEU A 221 5.40 -17.10 2.39
C LEU A 221 6.12 -17.13 1.04
N SER A 222 6.85 -16.08 0.67
CA SER A 222 7.68 -16.09 -0.55
C SER A 222 8.78 -17.12 -0.51
N ASN A 223 9.17 -17.57 0.69
CA ASN A 223 10.12 -18.67 0.87
C ASN A 223 9.56 -20.02 0.45
N ILE A 224 8.25 -20.18 0.39
CA ILE A 224 7.58 -21.47 0.11
C ILE A 224 7.28 -21.63 -1.38
N ARG A 225 7.08 -20.52 -2.12
CA ARG A 225 6.72 -20.56 -3.55
C ARG A 225 7.53 -19.56 -4.38
N ARG A 226 8.85 -19.66 -4.32
CA ARG A 226 9.78 -18.79 -5.07
C ARG A 226 9.62 -18.86 -6.59
N ASP A 227 8.95 -19.88 -7.08
CA ASP A 227 8.81 -20.24 -8.49
C ASP A 227 7.39 -19.96 -9.04
N LYS A 228 6.46 -19.47 -8.22
CA LYS A 228 5.07 -19.26 -8.64
C LYS A 228 4.61 -17.85 -8.32
N LEU A 229 3.80 -17.31 -9.21
CA LEU A 229 2.99 -16.12 -8.94
C LEU A 229 2.11 -16.39 -7.72
N GLY A 230 2.26 -15.56 -6.71
CA GLY A 230 1.48 -15.70 -5.49
C GLY A 230 0.61 -14.48 -5.25
N PRO A 231 -0.58 -14.68 -4.68
CA PRO A 231 -1.49 -13.59 -4.33
C PRO A 231 -0.95 -12.68 -3.25
N LEU A 232 0.15 -13.08 -2.61
CA LEU A 232 0.80 -12.40 -1.49
C LEU A 232 2.03 -11.60 -1.92
N GLY A 233 2.11 -11.22 -3.19
CA GLY A 233 3.20 -10.38 -3.67
C GLY A 233 4.51 -11.11 -3.83
N CYS A 234 4.49 -12.34 -4.35
CA CYS A 234 5.74 -12.95 -4.79
C CYS A 234 6.31 -12.15 -5.96
N PRO A 235 7.60 -11.79 -5.93
CA PRO A 235 8.23 -11.13 -7.05
C PRO A 235 8.05 -11.94 -8.32
N TYR A 236 7.83 -11.25 -9.41
CA TYR A 236 7.65 -11.88 -10.71
C TYR A 236 8.99 -12.28 -11.31
N TYR A 237 9.43 -13.51 -11.06
CA TYR A 237 10.74 -14.00 -11.49
C TYR A 237 10.82 -14.33 -12.98
N ASP A 238 9.68 -14.58 -13.61
CA ASP A 238 9.64 -15.05 -15.00
C ASP A 238 9.88 -13.94 -16.03
N ARG A 239 9.86 -12.67 -15.58
CA ARG A 239 10.07 -11.51 -16.46
C ARG A 239 11.17 -10.58 -15.92
N PRO A 240 12.38 -11.07 -15.77
CA PRO A 240 13.47 -10.25 -15.25
C PRO A 240 13.73 -9.05 -16.17
N GLY A 241 13.77 -7.86 -15.55
CA GLY A 241 14.02 -6.61 -16.26
C GLY A 241 12.78 -5.93 -16.87
N GLU A 242 11.58 -6.51 -16.74
CA GLU A 242 10.33 -5.85 -17.09
C GLU A 242 9.78 -5.07 -15.87
N VAL A 243 9.71 -3.76 -16.01
CA VAL A 243 9.10 -2.88 -14.99
C VAL A 243 7.62 -2.74 -15.30
N GLU A 244 6.76 -2.97 -14.31
CA GLU A 244 5.33 -2.81 -14.45
C GLU A 244 4.96 -1.34 -14.74
N ARG A 245 3.86 -1.14 -15.45
CA ARG A 245 3.43 0.20 -15.89
C ARG A 245 3.19 1.14 -14.71
N GLU A 246 2.68 0.60 -13.62
CA GLU A 246 2.41 1.34 -12.39
C GLU A 246 3.70 1.93 -11.81
N ASN A 247 4.74 1.12 -11.70
CA ASN A 247 6.04 1.57 -11.19
C ASN A 247 6.71 2.56 -12.13
N LYS A 248 6.61 2.32 -13.44
CA LYS A 248 7.15 3.25 -14.43
C LYS A 248 6.48 4.62 -14.31
N ALA A 249 5.14 4.65 -14.26
CA ALA A 249 4.37 5.88 -14.12
C ALA A 249 4.70 6.59 -12.80
N LEU A 250 4.81 5.85 -11.70
CA LEU A 250 5.15 6.41 -10.39
C LEU A 250 6.53 7.05 -10.40
N LEU A 251 7.55 6.36 -10.90
CA LEU A 251 8.92 6.90 -10.91
C LEU A 251 9.08 8.08 -11.87
N GLU A 252 8.43 8.05 -13.03
CA GLU A 252 8.39 9.18 -13.97
C GLU A 252 7.69 10.40 -13.33
N PHE A 253 6.66 10.18 -12.51
CA PHE A 253 5.99 11.24 -11.76
C PHE A 253 6.91 11.85 -10.70
N TYR A 254 7.62 11.04 -9.91
CA TYR A 254 8.61 11.54 -8.95
C TYR A 254 9.71 12.35 -9.62
N GLU A 255 10.24 11.87 -10.74
CA GLU A 255 11.26 12.58 -11.51
C GLU A 255 10.75 13.93 -12.01
N LYS A 256 9.52 13.96 -12.54
CA LYS A 256 8.87 15.18 -13.00
C LYS A 256 8.74 16.21 -11.88
N ILE A 257 8.13 15.83 -10.75
CA ILE A 257 7.93 16.76 -9.61
C ILE A 257 9.27 17.26 -9.08
N ASN A 258 10.26 16.37 -8.90
CA ASN A 258 11.59 16.75 -8.40
C ASN A 258 12.33 17.71 -9.35
N LYS A 259 12.07 17.63 -10.66
CA LYS A 259 12.72 18.49 -11.67
C LYS A 259 12.01 19.84 -11.84
N GLU A 260 10.69 19.86 -11.75
CA GLU A 260 9.86 21.03 -12.07
C GLU A 260 9.54 21.88 -10.83
N HIS A 261 9.63 21.31 -9.63
CA HIS A 261 9.20 21.91 -8.36
C HIS A 261 10.20 21.63 -7.23
N LYS A 262 9.96 22.23 -6.08
CA LYS A 262 10.72 21.97 -4.84
C LYS A 262 10.14 20.74 -4.13
N LEU A 263 10.55 19.55 -4.51
CA LEU A 263 10.15 18.33 -3.81
C LEU A 263 10.80 18.28 -2.42
N ILE A 264 10.03 18.53 -1.36
CA ILE A 264 10.50 18.56 0.02
C ILE A 264 10.52 17.17 0.67
N GLY A 265 9.77 16.23 0.15
CA GLY A 265 9.72 14.89 0.69
C GLY A 265 8.63 13.99 0.10
N SER A 266 8.54 12.78 0.65
CA SER A 266 7.54 11.80 0.28
C SER A 266 7.08 10.99 1.49
N MET A 267 5.79 10.67 1.52
CA MET A 267 5.14 9.78 2.48
C MET A 267 4.57 8.58 1.74
N ILE A 268 5.17 7.41 1.92
CA ILE A 268 4.74 6.15 1.30
C ILE A 268 4.04 5.32 2.36
N TYR A 269 2.75 5.09 2.20
CA TYR A 269 1.95 4.36 3.18
C TYR A 269 1.84 2.89 2.83
N HIS A 270 2.23 2.06 3.78
CA HIS A 270 2.08 0.61 3.82
C HIS A 270 1.31 0.16 5.07
N SER A 271 1.08 -1.11 5.23
CA SER A 271 0.49 -1.76 6.41
C SER A 271 0.99 -3.21 6.47
N CYS A 272 1.39 -3.67 7.64
CA CYS A 272 1.11 -3.17 8.96
C CYS A 272 2.33 -3.30 9.87
N GLY A 273 2.39 -2.51 10.92
CA GLY A 273 3.50 -2.64 11.88
C GLY A 273 3.59 -1.56 12.95
N ASP A 274 2.86 -0.44 12.79
CA ASP A 274 3.06 0.78 13.59
C ASP A 274 4.54 1.22 13.53
N ILE A 275 5.08 1.29 12.32
CA ILE A 275 6.51 1.52 12.09
C ILE A 275 6.69 2.70 11.13
N VAL A 276 7.73 3.50 11.38
CA VAL A 276 8.27 4.48 10.44
C VAL A 276 9.65 4.01 10.00
N THR A 277 9.81 3.74 8.72
CA THR A 277 11.10 3.40 8.14
C THR A 277 11.67 4.58 7.36
N TYR A 278 12.96 4.78 7.48
CA TYR A 278 13.68 5.85 6.81
C TYR A 278 15.13 5.42 6.52
N LEU A 279 15.80 6.14 5.66
CA LEU A 279 17.19 5.86 5.33
C LEU A 279 18.10 6.55 6.35
N ASP A 280 18.77 5.78 7.21
CA ASP A 280 19.63 6.28 8.29
C ASP A 280 21.08 5.75 8.26
N ASP A 281 21.32 4.60 7.66
CA ASP A 281 22.61 3.93 7.86
C ASP A 281 23.51 3.99 6.62
N MET A 282 24.58 4.77 6.75
CA MET A 282 25.65 4.86 5.75
C MET A 282 26.55 3.60 5.69
N SER A 283 26.50 2.76 6.73
CA SER A 283 27.28 1.51 6.80
C SER A 283 26.67 0.38 5.97
N LEU A 284 25.37 0.48 5.64
CA LEU A 284 24.71 -0.49 4.80
C LEU A 284 25.05 -0.26 3.33
N LYS A 285 25.39 -1.31 2.63
CA LYS A 285 25.56 -1.25 1.17
C LYS A 285 24.22 -0.87 0.53
N ASN A 286 24.14 0.38 0.07
CA ASN A 286 23.02 0.80 -0.74
C ASN A 286 23.07 0.07 -2.09
N PRO A 287 22.03 -0.66 -2.51
CA PRO A 287 22.04 -1.38 -3.78
C PRO A 287 22.01 -0.46 -5.00
N PHE A 288 21.73 0.82 -4.82
CA PHE A 288 21.50 1.78 -5.91
C PHE A 288 22.64 2.81 -6.07
N VAL A 289 23.36 3.12 -4.97
CA VAL A 289 24.46 4.08 -4.98
C VAL A 289 25.59 3.63 -4.05
N ASP A 290 26.84 3.93 -4.43
CA ASP A 290 28.00 3.58 -3.61
C ASP A 290 28.14 4.46 -2.35
N ASN A 291 27.70 5.71 -2.43
CA ASN A 291 27.78 6.67 -1.34
C ASN A 291 26.47 7.45 -1.23
N TYR A 292 25.91 7.47 -0.03
CA TYR A 292 24.74 8.28 0.32
C TYR A 292 25.17 9.47 1.18
N SER A 293 24.53 10.62 0.99
CA SER A 293 24.92 11.84 1.72
C SER A 293 24.55 11.78 3.20
N GLU A 294 25.50 12.14 4.08
CA GLU A 294 25.28 12.20 5.52
C GLU A 294 24.17 13.19 5.91
N ASP A 295 24.11 14.33 5.21
CA ASP A 295 23.09 15.36 5.43
C ASP A 295 21.67 14.83 5.16
N ASN A 296 21.50 14.03 4.13
CA ASN A 296 20.21 13.38 3.84
C ASN A 296 19.79 12.41 4.94
N THR A 297 20.74 11.64 5.47
CA THR A 297 20.50 10.67 6.54
C THR A 297 20.03 11.37 7.82
N MET A 298 20.74 12.43 8.21
CA MET A 298 20.40 13.23 9.41
C MET A 298 19.02 13.88 9.29
N ALA A 299 18.69 14.40 8.12
CA ALA A 299 17.39 15.00 7.86
C ALA A 299 16.25 13.99 7.92
N ASN A 300 16.41 12.84 7.26
CA ASN A 300 15.44 11.74 7.33
C ASN A 300 15.19 11.33 8.77
N ARG A 301 16.26 11.14 9.55
CA ARG A 301 16.18 10.77 10.96
C ARG A 301 15.40 11.78 11.80
N LYS A 302 15.71 13.07 11.68
CA LYS A 302 15.03 14.14 12.44
C LYS A 302 13.53 14.16 12.16
N ILE A 303 13.15 14.03 10.89
CA ILE A 303 11.75 14.05 10.47
C ILE A 303 11.04 12.75 10.86
N ALA A 304 11.68 11.59 10.70
CA ALA A 304 11.15 10.30 11.12
C ALA A 304 10.94 10.23 12.65
N LEU A 305 11.89 10.75 13.44
CA LEU A 305 11.75 10.86 14.89
C LEU A 305 10.54 11.70 15.28
N LYS A 306 10.35 12.86 14.64
CA LYS A 306 9.20 13.73 14.93
C LYS A 306 7.89 13.04 14.54
N TYR A 307 7.84 12.36 13.39
CA TYR A 307 6.68 11.62 12.97
C TYR A 307 6.33 10.49 13.94
N ALA A 308 7.32 9.70 14.34
CA ALA A 308 7.17 8.60 15.29
C ALA A 308 6.72 9.08 16.69
N ASP A 309 7.25 10.20 17.14
CA ASP A 309 6.88 10.81 18.43
C ASP A 309 5.38 11.18 18.46
N VAL A 310 4.86 11.71 17.37
CA VAL A 310 3.45 12.10 17.26
C VAL A 310 2.52 10.90 17.14
N THR A 311 2.92 9.88 16.39
CA THR A 311 2.09 8.69 16.13
C THR A 311 2.20 7.62 17.21
N GLY A 312 3.30 7.64 17.98
CA GLY A 312 3.69 6.53 18.87
C GLY A 312 4.23 5.31 18.13
N TYR A 313 4.57 5.47 16.84
CA TYR A 313 5.11 4.39 16.02
C TYR A 313 6.57 4.11 16.36
N LYS A 314 6.98 2.87 16.08
CA LYS A 314 8.39 2.47 16.22
C LYS A 314 9.19 3.02 15.06
N LEU A 315 10.42 3.44 15.34
CA LEU A 315 11.39 3.73 14.31
C LEU A 315 12.09 2.44 13.89
N ASP A 316 12.15 2.22 12.59
CA ASP A 316 13.00 1.19 12.02
C ASP A 316 13.97 1.85 11.02
N PRO A 317 15.19 2.19 11.46
CA PRO A 317 16.21 2.79 10.59
C PRO A 317 16.80 1.78 9.61
N LYS A 318 16.32 0.56 9.66
CA LYS A 318 16.92 -0.55 8.93
C LYS A 318 16.48 -0.60 7.48
N GLU A 319 17.46 -0.97 6.75
CA GLU A 319 17.43 -1.82 5.57
C GLU A 319 16.97 -1.13 4.31
N ILE A 320 17.95 -0.83 3.51
CA ILE A 320 17.75 -0.58 2.09
C ILE A 320 17.51 -1.94 1.45
N TYR A 321 16.25 -2.22 1.17
CA TYR A 321 15.86 -3.35 0.34
C TYR A 321 15.99 -2.97 -1.14
N THR A 322 16.01 -3.95 -2.00
CA THR A 322 15.88 -3.76 -3.43
C THR A 322 14.42 -3.55 -3.83
N THR A 323 13.76 -2.59 -3.20
CA THR A 323 12.36 -2.26 -3.39
C THR A 323 12.19 -0.89 -4.03
N VAL A 324 11.02 -0.64 -4.62
CA VAL A 324 10.67 0.67 -5.18
C VAL A 324 10.75 1.76 -4.13
N ASP A 325 10.26 1.48 -2.93
CA ASP A 325 10.31 2.44 -1.82
C ASP A 325 11.73 2.77 -1.39
N SER A 326 12.62 1.77 -1.37
CA SER A 326 14.04 2.01 -1.07
C SER A 326 14.75 2.78 -2.19
N TYR A 327 14.36 2.55 -3.45
CA TYR A 327 14.81 3.36 -4.56
C TYR A 327 14.39 4.83 -4.39
N ILE A 328 13.12 5.07 -4.10
CA ILE A 328 12.61 6.43 -3.85
C ILE A 328 13.34 7.08 -2.67
N LYS A 329 13.53 6.36 -1.55
CA LYS A 329 14.32 6.85 -0.39
C LYS A 329 15.75 7.24 -0.75
N THR A 330 16.34 6.57 -1.72
CA THR A 330 17.73 6.82 -2.14
C THR A 330 17.87 8.06 -3.00
N PHE A 331 16.95 8.27 -3.93
CA PHE A 331 17.09 9.30 -4.97
C PHE A 331 16.31 10.59 -4.69
N TYR A 332 15.33 10.54 -3.77
CA TYR A 332 14.49 11.71 -3.50
C TYR A 332 14.62 12.17 -2.05
N PRO A 333 14.49 13.51 -1.79
CA PRO A 333 14.67 14.04 -0.45
C PRO A 333 13.61 13.50 0.50
N VAL A 334 13.94 13.48 1.74
CA VAL A 334 13.13 13.03 2.89
C VAL A 334 11.97 12.12 2.56
N THR A 335 12.26 10.84 2.36
CA THR A 335 11.23 9.83 2.10
C THR A 335 11.02 8.96 3.33
N LEU A 336 9.80 8.94 3.83
CA LEU A 336 9.35 8.05 4.91
C LEU A 336 8.44 6.97 4.34
N LEU A 337 8.70 5.71 4.70
CA LEU A 337 7.72 4.64 4.56
C LEU A 337 7.04 4.43 5.91
N ILE A 338 5.73 4.45 5.93
CA ILE A 338 4.91 4.36 7.15
C ILE A 338 4.04 3.12 7.08
N GLU A 339 4.26 2.18 8.00
CA GLU A 339 3.47 0.97 8.19
C GLU A 339 2.29 1.26 9.12
N LEU A 340 1.12 1.49 8.55
CA LEU A 340 -0.10 1.84 9.28
C LEU A 340 -0.67 0.64 10.03
N GLY A 341 -0.96 0.82 11.31
CA GLY A 341 -1.68 -0.14 12.14
C GLY A 341 -0.84 -1.32 12.61
N SER A 342 -1.31 -1.98 13.65
CA SER A 342 -0.61 -3.10 14.24
C SER A 342 -0.59 -4.32 13.34
N VAL A 343 0.36 -5.23 13.58
CA VAL A 343 0.49 -6.52 12.87
C VAL A 343 -0.76 -7.41 12.89
N THR A 344 -1.76 -7.05 13.69
CA THR A 344 -3.05 -7.75 13.73
C THR A 344 -4.10 -7.20 12.78
N ALA A 345 -3.81 -6.10 12.07
CA ALA A 345 -4.71 -5.56 11.06
C ALA A 345 -4.75 -6.49 9.84
N THR A 346 -5.91 -7.04 9.53
CA THR A 346 -6.12 -7.87 8.34
C THR A 346 -6.71 -7.03 7.22
N PRO A 347 -6.54 -7.38 5.94
CA PRO A 347 -7.20 -6.69 4.84
C PRO A 347 -8.71 -6.57 5.06
N LEU A 348 -9.33 -7.63 5.55
CA LEU A 348 -10.77 -7.62 5.84
C LEU A 348 -11.13 -6.63 6.94
N SER A 349 -10.36 -6.56 8.03
CA SER A 349 -10.59 -5.59 9.10
C SER A 349 -10.28 -4.15 8.68
N GLN A 350 -9.34 -3.97 7.77
CA GLN A 350 -9.01 -2.66 7.18
C GLN A 350 -10.10 -2.16 6.24
N PHE A 351 -10.71 -3.08 5.49
CA PHE A 351 -11.78 -2.80 4.55
C PHE A 351 -13.10 -2.43 5.22
N MET A 352 -13.38 -3.10 6.30
CA MET A 352 -14.62 -2.90 7.01
C MET A 352 -14.38 -1.83 8.08
N ASP A 353 -14.90 -0.63 7.92
CA ASP A 353 -15.05 0.36 9.01
C ASP A 353 -15.95 -0.27 10.09
N LEU A 354 -15.38 -1.20 10.87
CA LEU A 354 -16.14 -2.27 11.46
C LEU A 354 -16.36 -2.12 12.94
N ASP A 355 -17.61 -1.99 13.22
CA ASP A 355 -18.27 -2.64 14.36
C ASP A 355 -18.38 -4.15 14.09
N ILE A 356 -17.31 -4.93 14.12
CA ILE A 356 -17.44 -6.37 14.13
C ILE A 356 -17.57 -6.81 15.58
N PRO A 357 -18.73 -7.40 15.95
CA PRO A 357 -18.86 -8.04 17.24
C PRO A 357 -17.81 -9.14 17.37
N GLY A 358 -17.03 -9.10 18.43
CA GLY A 358 -16.01 -10.13 18.72
C GLY A 358 -14.62 -9.89 18.11
N SER A 359 -14.40 -8.87 17.27
CA SER A 359 -13.05 -8.51 16.82
C SER A 359 -12.15 -7.91 17.91
N GLY A 360 -12.66 -7.89 19.17
CA GLY A 360 -12.07 -7.18 20.29
C GLY A 360 -12.31 -5.67 20.19
N GLU A 361 -12.40 -5.00 21.31
CA GLU A 361 -12.65 -3.54 21.37
C GLU A 361 -11.62 -2.71 20.56
N GLY A 362 -10.50 -3.35 20.12
CA GLY A 362 -9.38 -2.70 19.49
C GLY A 362 -9.67 -2.04 18.14
N PHE A 363 -10.52 -2.61 17.28
CA PHE A 363 -10.66 -2.11 15.91
C PHE A 363 -11.58 -0.91 15.77
N LYS A 364 -12.65 -0.84 16.52
CA LYS A 364 -13.55 0.33 16.53
C LYS A 364 -12.85 1.65 16.85
N HIS A 365 -11.79 1.58 17.66
CA HIS A 365 -11.08 2.75 18.17
C HIS A 365 -9.70 2.97 17.52
N VAL A 366 -9.18 1.97 16.83
CA VAL A 366 -7.84 2.04 16.23
C VAL A 366 -7.86 2.83 14.94
N TYR A 367 -8.88 2.62 14.10
CA TYR A 367 -8.99 3.24 12.80
C TYR A 367 -9.06 4.79 12.85
N PRO A 368 -9.97 5.41 13.62
CA PRO A 368 -9.95 6.86 13.79
C PRO A 368 -8.63 7.37 14.36
N LYS A 369 -8.04 6.67 15.32
CA LYS A 369 -6.75 7.04 15.90
C LYS A 369 -5.61 7.02 14.88
N ILE A 370 -5.57 6.00 14.00
CA ILE A 370 -4.59 5.94 12.92
C ILE A 370 -4.71 7.18 12.03
N ILE A 371 -5.93 7.52 11.61
CA ILE A 371 -6.15 8.69 10.75
C ILE A 371 -5.76 9.97 11.47
N GLU A 372 -6.18 10.16 12.70
CA GLU A 372 -5.89 11.37 13.49
C GLU A 372 -4.40 11.54 13.77
N SER A 373 -3.74 10.47 14.26
CA SER A 373 -2.32 10.56 14.63
C SER A 373 -1.42 10.78 13.42
N ASN A 374 -1.68 10.09 12.31
CA ASN A 374 -0.89 10.27 11.09
C ASN A 374 -1.19 11.61 10.41
N THR A 375 -2.43 12.10 10.42
CA THR A 375 -2.78 13.45 9.98
C THR A 375 -1.96 14.49 10.77
N LYS A 376 -1.98 14.40 12.10
CA LYS A 376 -1.21 15.30 12.95
C LYS A 376 0.29 15.21 12.69
N ALA A 377 0.80 14.00 12.47
CA ALA A 377 2.22 13.80 12.19
C ALA A 377 2.64 14.50 10.88
N ILE A 378 1.82 14.41 9.81
CA ILE A 378 2.08 15.15 8.57
C ILE A 378 2.17 16.65 8.85
N LEU A 379 1.17 17.22 9.55
CA LEU A 379 1.16 18.65 9.87
C LEU A 379 2.39 19.09 10.65
N ASP A 380 2.85 18.26 11.59
CA ASP A 380 4.01 18.57 12.46
C ASP A 380 5.35 18.44 11.71
N VAL A 381 5.45 17.63 10.66
CA VAL A 381 6.71 17.44 9.91
C VAL A 381 6.83 18.31 8.67
N LEU A 382 5.73 18.78 8.09
CA LEU A 382 5.76 19.65 6.90
C LEU A 382 6.71 20.85 7.04
N PRO A 383 6.65 21.67 8.11
CA PRO A 383 7.56 22.79 8.27
C PRO A 383 9.04 22.35 8.40
N LEU A 384 9.27 21.19 9.00
CA LEU A 384 10.63 20.63 9.14
C LEU A 384 11.20 20.18 7.79
N MET A 385 10.35 19.67 6.88
CA MET A 385 10.76 19.31 5.54
C MET A 385 11.17 20.54 4.72
N VAL A 386 10.41 21.64 4.82
CA VAL A 386 10.77 22.90 4.15
C VAL A 386 12.09 23.43 4.68
N LEU A 387 12.26 23.55 6.01
CA LEU A 387 13.51 24.00 6.61
C LEU A 387 14.69 23.15 6.13
N ASN A 388 14.53 21.85 6.08
CA ASN A 388 15.56 20.95 5.62
C ASN A 388 15.84 21.09 4.11
N TYR A 389 14.85 21.40 3.29
CA TYR A 389 15.04 21.66 1.87
C TYR A 389 15.84 22.96 1.67
N ASP A 390 15.44 24.05 2.33
CA ASP A 390 16.07 25.36 2.20
C ASP A 390 17.51 25.40 2.73
N GLU A 391 17.83 24.60 3.76
CA GLU A 391 19.20 24.47 4.29
C GLU A 391 20.15 23.75 3.31
N ARG A 392 19.61 22.99 2.32
CA ARG A 392 20.41 22.25 1.32
C ARG A 392 20.48 22.92 -0.04
N SER A 393 19.57 23.87 -0.32
CA SER A 393 19.48 24.62 -1.58
C SER A 393 20.42 25.81 -1.56
#